data_a0e47dd8dd27c3d5132e87ece5f25cac
#
_entry.id   a0e47dd8dd27c3d5132e87ece5f25cac
#
_cell.length_a   1.000
_cell.length_b   1.000
_cell.length_c   1.000
_cell.angle_alpha   90.00
_cell.angle_beta   90.00
_cell.angle_gamma   90.00
#
_symmetry.space_group_name_H-M   'P 1'
#
loop_
_entity.id
_entity.type
_entity.pdbx_description
1 polymer ?
#
loop_
_entity_poly.entity_id
_entity_poly.type
_entity_poly.pdbx_seq_one_letter_code
_entity_poly.pdbx_strand_id
1 'polypeptide(L)'
;MKRSAQLCGRSGRRLAAGAALLAFSLLLFGSLSLLAQVDLTGFWVLRIPTGDGNYRETFLDLKQSGENVTGKILPGYRELPITEGTFSGGKLHLVVASHFGGQERQVTYDGSVTDGKISMTVNFPGRETLTGIAERTSPEAALPPPRLPLPALHDVPDNGLARTPPMGWNSWNKFAGKVDDAVVRGAADAIVDTGMKDAGYIYINIDDTWQGQRNSQGNIAANRKFPDMKALAEYVHSKGLRIGIYSGPGPKTCAGYEGSYGHEEQDARTFADWGFDYLKYDWCSAGRIYKDEDMQAAYQKMGDALLKTGRPIVYSLCQYGRADVWNWGAKVGGNLWRTTGDISDHWKSMEEIGFRQFAIAPYTRPGHWNDPDMLEVGNGGMSDDEYRTHMSLWSLLAAPLLAGNDLRSMSAETKAILMNREVIAIDQDPDAKPVKKILEQGSTVIAARPLSDNSLAVGVFNRGEARATIAVRWADLGFEGSPAVRDLWAHKDLGRIADQFSASVPSHGVVLIKVKH
;
A
#
# COMPACT_ATOMS: atom_id res chain seq x y z
N MET A 1 -37.05 26.95 84.72
CA MET A 1 -38.32 27.55 85.06
C MET A 1 -39.42 26.77 84.42
N LYS A 2 -40.10 26.11 85.26
CA LYS A 2 -41.55 25.94 85.47
C LYS A 2 -42.30 25.39 84.30
N ARG A 3 -42.73 24.16 84.40
CA ARG A 3 -44.01 23.64 85.00
C ARG A 3 -45.06 23.58 83.90
N SER A 4 -45.79 22.63 83.69
CA SER A 4 -46.61 21.61 84.42
C SER A 4 -47.79 21.33 83.51
N ALA A 5 -48.42 20.30 83.39
CA ALA A 5 -48.87 19.15 84.06
C ALA A 5 -50.18 18.71 83.40
N GLN A 6 -50.38 17.42 83.25
CA GLN A 6 -51.49 16.67 83.85
C GLN A 6 -52.89 16.97 83.31
N LEU A 7 -53.82 16.05 83.11
CA LEU A 7 -54.23 14.75 83.56
C LEU A 7 -55.42 14.30 82.75
N CYS A 8 -55.55 13.07 82.46
CA CYS A 8 -56.43 12.01 83.05
C CYS A 8 -57.83 11.77 82.43
N GLY A 9 -58.18 10.59 82.24
CA GLY A 9 -59.54 10.13 82.22
C GLY A 9 -59.81 8.91 81.35
N ARG A 10 -59.69 7.81 81.87
CA ARG A 10 -60.28 6.50 82.06
C ARG A 10 -61.67 6.25 81.45
N SER A 11 -61.82 5.09 80.91
CA SER A 11 -62.73 3.92 81.05
C SER A 11 -63.40 3.60 79.74
N GLY A 12 -63.56 2.44 79.29
CA GLY A 12 -63.62 1.13 79.87
C GLY A 12 -64.61 0.26 79.06
N ARG A 13 -64.29 -1.02 78.93
CA ARG A 13 -65.15 -2.15 78.62
C ARG A 13 -65.50 -2.52 77.18
N ARG A 14 -64.90 -3.56 76.67
CA ARG A 14 -65.31 -4.98 76.58
C ARG A 14 -66.15 -5.39 75.37
N LEU A 15 -65.56 -6.41 74.68
CA LEU A 15 -66.12 -7.59 74.03
C LEU A 15 -66.88 -7.48 72.71
N ALA A 16 -66.30 -8.07 71.66
CA ALA A 16 -66.73 -9.38 71.17
C ALA A 16 -65.95 -9.81 69.93
N ALA A 17 -65.73 -11.12 69.87
CA ALA A 17 -64.99 -11.82 68.82
C ALA A 17 -65.69 -11.79 67.45
N GLY A 18 -64.92 -11.75 66.41
CA GLY A 18 -65.34 -12.01 65.03
C GLY A 18 -64.11 -12.29 64.16
N ALA A 19 -63.86 -13.60 63.93
CA ALA A 19 -62.81 -14.06 63.03
C ALA A 19 -63.14 -13.70 61.57
N ALA A 20 -62.26 -12.99 60.93
CA ALA A 20 -62.25 -12.83 59.47
C ALA A 20 -60.81 -12.99 58.96
N LEU A 21 -60.54 -14.15 58.30
CA LEU A 21 -59.36 -14.40 57.54
C LEU A 21 -59.29 -13.38 56.35
N LEU A 22 -58.34 -12.45 56.38
CA LEU A 22 -57.97 -11.67 55.25
C LEU A 22 -56.62 -12.14 54.74
N ALA A 23 -56.69 -12.82 53.58
CA ALA A 23 -55.54 -13.21 52.82
C ALA A 23 -54.76 -11.96 52.37
N PHE A 24 -53.53 -11.80 52.88
CA PHE A 24 -52.56 -10.77 52.46
C PHE A 24 -51.89 -11.26 51.18
N SER A 25 -52.44 -10.91 50.01
CA SER A 25 -51.77 -11.09 48.71
C SER A 25 -50.61 -10.10 48.65
N LEU A 26 -49.37 -10.53 48.89
CA LEU A 26 -48.16 -9.81 48.53
C LEU A 26 -48.08 -9.72 46.98
N LEU A 27 -48.49 -8.62 46.43
CA LEU A 27 -48.13 -8.22 45.09
C LEU A 27 -46.62 -7.85 45.08
N LEU A 28 -45.79 -8.83 44.77
CA LEU A 28 -44.42 -8.58 44.30
C LEU A 28 -44.52 -7.84 42.96
N PHE A 29 -44.53 -6.53 42.98
CA PHE A 29 -44.14 -5.74 41.82
C PHE A 29 -42.65 -5.94 41.62
N GLY A 30 -42.28 -7.00 40.87
CA GLY A 30 -40.99 -7.09 40.24
C GLY A 30 -40.85 -5.87 39.31
N SER A 31 -40.07 -4.90 39.73
CA SER A 31 -39.60 -3.86 38.84
C SER A 31 -38.76 -4.55 37.77
N LEU A 32 -39.38 -4.99 36.67
CA LEU A 32 -38.65 -5.20 35.42
C LEU A 32 -38.14 -3.81 35.03
N SER A 33 -36.93 -3.53 35.42
CA SER A 33 -36.16 -2.49 34.73
C SER A 33 -36.15 -2.87 33.26
N LEU A 34 -37.03 -2.31 32.44
CA LEU A 34 -36.82 -2.27 31.01
C LEU A 34 -35.51 -1.53 30.84
N LEU A 35 -34.41 -2.25 30.81
CA LEU A 35 -33.18 -1.75 30.22
C LEU A 35 -33.60 -1.32 28.83
N ALA A 36 -33.67 0.01 28.59
CA ALA A 36 -33.94 0.53 27.26
C ALA A 36 -32.96 -0.19 26.32
N GLN A 37 -33.54 -1.04 25.46
CA GLN A 37 -32.73 -1.81 24.51
C GLN A 37 -32.03 -0.77 23.65
N VAL A 38 -30.70 -0.72 23.72
CA VAL A 38 -29.90 0.21 22.95
C VAL A 38 -30.16 -0.06 21.49
N ASP A 39 -30.70 0.90 20.76
CA ASP A 39 -30.85 0.82 19.31
C ASP A 39 -29.56 1.31 18.62
N LEU A 40 -28.93 0.42 17.87
CA LEU A 40 -27.72 0.71 17.11
C LEU A 40 -28.00 1.33 15.75
N THR A 41 -29.24 1.39 15.31
CA THR A 41 -29.61 1.94 13.99
C THR A 41 -29.11 3.35 13.81
N GLY A 42 -28.43 3.61 12.68
CA GLY A 42 -27.89 4.90 12.29
C GLY A 42 -26.39 4.87 12.01
N PHE A 43 -25.81 6.05 11.86
CA PHE A 43 -24.41 6.23 11.50
C PHE A 43 -23.49 6.36 12.71
N TRP A 44 -22.34 5.70 12.61
CA TRP A 44 -21.29 5.72 13.62
C TRP A 44 -19.95 6.00 12.96
N VAL A 45 -19.05 6.66 13.68
CA VAL A 45 -17.63 6.78 13.30
C VAL A 45 -16.77 6.03 14.30
N LEU A 46 -16.13 4.98 13.86
CA LEU A 46 -15.12 4.24 14.61
C LEU A 46 -13.77 4.93 14.45
N ARG A 47 -13.18 5.39 15.55
CA ARG A 47 -11.84 5.97 15.62
C ARG A 47 -10.89 4.99 16.27
N ILE A 48 -9.93 4.52 15.49
CA ILE A 48 -8.86 3.61 15.92
C ILE A 48 -7.58 4.42 16.05
N PRO A 49 -6.99 4.57 17.25
CA PRO A 49 -5.72 5.27 17.42
C PRO A 49 -4.61 4.57 16.62
N THR A 50 -3.81 5.35 15.89
CA THR A 50 -2.70 4.83 15.08
C THR A 50 -1.35 4.86 15.81
N GLY A 51 -1.33 5.33 17.07
CA GLY A 51 -0.11 5.41 17.90
C GLY A 51 0.78 6.61 17.59
N ASP A 52 0.55 7.27 16.46
CA ASP A 52 1.32 8.43 15.98
C ASP A 52 0.64 9.80 16.27
N GLY A 53 -0.44 9.77 17.02
CA GLY A 53 -1.25 10.95 17.38
C GLY A 53 -2.48 11.15 16.51
N ASN A 54 -2.68 10.30 15.52
CA ASN A 54 -3.84 10.31 14.65
C ASN A 54 -4.84 9.20 14.99
N TYR A 55 -5.95 9.22 14.25
CA TYR A 55 -6.96 8.17 14.26
C TYR A 55 -7.24 7.73 12.83
N ARG A 56 -7.39 6.43 12.67
CA ARG A 56 -8.00 5.85 11.47
C ARG A 56 -9.51 5.88 11.66
N GLU A 57 -10.22 6.56 10.79
CA GLU A 57 -11.69 6.63 10.83
C GLU A 57 -12.30 5.59 9.89
N THR A 58 -13.34 4.94 10.39
CA THR A 58 -14.18 4.02 9.62
C THR A 58 -15.63 4.31 9.98
N PHE A 59 -16.46 4.59 9.00
CA PHE A 59 -17.89 4.81 9.25
C PHE A 59 -18.65 3.49 9.22
N LEU A 60 -19.72 3.41 10.00
CA LEU A 60 -20.65 2.29 10.04
C LEU A 60 -22.07 2.84 9.82
N ASP A 61 -22.79 2.25 8.90
CA ASP A 61 -24.22 2.46 8.69
C ASP A 61 -24.95 1.19 9.16
N LEU A 62 -25.52 1.24 10.35
CA LEU A 62 -26.12 0.09 11.00
C LEU A 62 -27.65 0.16 10.98
N LYS A 63 -28.27 -0.99 10.83
CA LYS A 63 -29.72 -1.19 10.94
C LYS A 63 -29.99 -2.39 11.84
N GLN A 64 -30.63 -2.15 12.98
CA GLN A 64 -30.96 -3.17 13.95
C GLN A 64 -32.42 -3.60 13.87
N SER A 65 -32.67 -4.90 13.92
CA SER A 65 -34.01 -5.48 14.04
C SER A 65 -33.96 -6.64 15.04
N GLY A 66 -34.38 -6.39 16.28
CA GLY A 66 -34.17 -7.31 17.39
C GLY A 66 -32.69 -7.52 17.67
N GLU A 67 -32.24 -8.76 17.64
CA GLU A 67 -30.82 -9.10 17.79
C GLU A 67 -30.04 -9.05 16.46
N ASN A 68 -30.71 -8.98 15.33
CA ASN A 68 -30.06 -8.94 14.02
C ASN A 68 -29.59 -7.53 13.67
N VAL A 69 -28.33 -7.39 13.24
CA VAL A 69 -27.73 -6.14 12.78
C VAL A 69 -27.27 -6.30 11.35
N THR A 70 -27.73 -5.42 10.48
CA THR A 70 -27.37 -5.36 9.06
C THR A 70 -26.82 -3.98 8.71
N GLY A 71 -26.36 -3.80 7.49
CA GLY A 71 -25.87 -2.51 7.01
C GLY A 71 -24.51 -2.64 6.33
N LYS A 72 -23.65 -1.65 6.51
CA LYS A 72 -22.34 -1.60 5.85
C LYS A 72 -21.29 -0.90 6.70
N ILE A 73 -20.04 -1.29 6.49
CA ILE A 73 -18.84 -0.64 7.03
C ILE A 73 -18.20 0.14 5.87
N LEU A 74 -17.72 1.37 6.13
CA LEU A 74 -17.21 2.29 5.10
C LEU A 74 -15.76 2.74 5.40
N PRO A 75 -14.76 1.85 5.32
CA PRO A 75 -13.37 2.24 5.45
C PRO A 75 -12.93 3.06 4.23
N GLY A 76 -12.40 4.28 4.45
CA GLY A 76 -12.00 5.17 3.35
C GLY A 76 -13.14 5.40 2.33
N TYR A 77 -14.38 5.48 2.81
CA TYR A 77 -15.62 5.60 2.02
C TYR A 77 -15.93 4.39 1.11
N ARG A 78 -15.22 3.28 1.25
CA ARG A 78 -15.53 2.03 0.54
C ARG A 78 -16.66 1.30 1.25
N GLU A 79 -17.74 0.98 0.53
CA GLU A 79 -18.83 0.19 1.09
C GLU A 79 -18.49 -1.30 1.17
N LEU A 80 -18.53 -1.85 2.38
CA LEU A 80 -18.40 -3.27 2.65
C LEU A 80 -19.69 -3.74 3.33
N PRO A 81 -20.53 -4.53 2.67
CA PRO A 81 -21.75 -5.05 3.28
C PRO A 81 -21.43 -5.91 4.51
N ILE A 82 -22.24 -5.77 5.56
CA ILE A 82 -22.22 -6.67 6.71
C ILE A 82 -22.86 -7.98 6.26
N THR A 83 -22.09 -9.06 6.29
CA THR A 83 -22.53 -10.41 5.90
C THR A 83 -23.21 -11.14 7.07
N GLU A 84 -22.73 -10.90 8.28
CA GLU A 84 -23.29 -11.41 9.53
C GLU A 84 -23.23 -10.32 10.60
N GLY A 85 -24.33 -10.11 11.34
CA GLY A 85 -24.37 -9.10 12.40
C GLY A 85 -25.35 -9.46 13.49
N THR A 86 -24.88 -9.41 14.74
CA THR A 86 -25.69 -9.68 15.93
C THR A 86 -25.43 -8.68 17.04
N PHE A 87 -26.48 -8.33 17.78
CA PHE A 87 -26.39 -7.52 18.99
C PHE A 87 -27.26 -8.14 20.10
N SER A 88 -26.63 -8.65 21.15
CA SER A 88 -27.32 -9.25 22.29
C SER A 88 -26.52 -9.01 23.56
N GLY A 89 -27.21 -8.73 24.67
CA GLY A 89 -26.56 -8.50 25.97
C GLY A 89 -25.52 -7.36 25.97
N GLY A 90 -25.73 -6.32 25.15
CA GLY A 90 -24.79 -5.21 25.02
C GLY A 90 -23.52 -5.53 24.21
N LYS A 91 -23.46 -6.70 23.57
CA LYS A 91 -22.36 -7.13 22.71
C LYS A 91 -22.77 -7.10 21.25
N LEU A 92 -21.95 -6.45 20.44
CA LEU A 92 -22.08 -6.37 18.99
C LEU A 92 -21.04 -7.27 18.33
N HIS A 93 -21.46 -8.05 17.33
CA HIS A 93 -20.58 -8.81 16.45
C HIS A 93 -20.97 -8.55 15.01
N LEU A 94 -20.01 -8.15 14.16
CA LEU A 94 -20.21 -7.92 12.74
C LEU A 94 -19.12 -8.62 11.93
N VAL A 95 -19.50 -9.20 10.81
CA VAL A 95 -18.58 -9.80 9.84
C VAL A 95 -18.74 -9.10 8.50
N VAL A 96 -17.62 -8.76 7.86
CA VAL A 96 -17.60 -8.22 6.50
C VAL A 96 -16.58 -8.98 5.65
N ALA A 97 -16.90 -9.20 4.39
CA ALA A 97 -15.96 -9.71 3.41
C ALA A 97 -15.08 -8.58 2.89
N SER A 98 -13.78 -8.77 2.90
CA SER A 98 -12.82 -7.81 2.35
C SER A 98 -11.81 -8.53 1.46
N HIS A 99 -11.54 -7.96 0.28
CA HIS A 99 -10.51 -8.47 -0.64
C HIS A 99 -9.19 -7.79 -0.34
N PHE A 100 -8.19 -8.57 0.01
CA PHE A 100 -6.85 -8.09 0.28
C PHE A 100 -5.80 -9.05 -0.28
N GLY A 101 -4.83 -8.55 -1.05
CA GLY A 101 -3.83 -9.37 -1.72
C GLY A 101 -4.43 -10.39 -2.70
N GLY A 102 -5.52 -10.03 -3.40
CA GLY A 102 -6.22 -10.91 -4.34
C GLY A 102 -7.05 -12.03 -3.71
N GLN A 103 -7.13 -12.10 -2.37
CA GLN A 103 -7.90 -13.10 -1.62
C GLN A 103 -9.04 -12.45 -0.84
N GLU A 104 -10.20 -13.11 -0.83
CA GLU A 104 -11.31 -12.76 0.04
C GLU A 104 -10.98 -13.20 1.47
N ARG A 105 -11.13 -12.28 2.42
CA ARG A 105 -10.91 -12.51 3.85
C ARG A 105 -12.07 -11.93 4.66
N GLN A 106 -12.49 -12.64 5.68
CA GLN A 106 -13.47 -12.14 6.64
C GLN A 106 -12.78 -11.26 7.68
N VAL A 107 -13.31 -10.05 7.88
CA VAL A 107 -12.90 -9.14 8.95
C VAL A 107 -14.02 -9.06 9.96
N THR A 108 -13.71 -9.25 11.26
CA THR A 108 -14.71 -9.15 12.33
C THR A 108 -14.56 -7.84 13.10
N TYR A 109 -15.72 -7.31 13.50
CA TYR A 109 -15.85 -6.13 14.35
C TYR A 109 -16.65 -6.54 15.59
N ASP A 110 -15.96 -6.67 16.73
CA ASP A 110 -16.55 -7.08 18.00
C ASP A 110 -16.68 -5.84 18.90
N GLY A 111 -17.87 -5.58 19.44
CA GLY A 111 -18.13 -4.37 20.20
C GLY A 111 -18.82 -4.60 21.55
N SER A 112 -18.62 -3.66 22.47
CA SER A 112 -19.37 -3.55 23.72
C SER A 112 -19.95 -2.15 23.83
N VAL A 113 -21.26 -2.06 24.02
CA VAL A 113 -21.98 -0.78 24.13
C VAL A 113 -22.02 -0.32 25.58
N THR A 114 -21.52 0.88 25.84
CA THR A 114 -21.53 1.54 27.16
C THR A 114 -21.68 3.05 26.95
N ASP A 115 -22.59 3.68 27.67
CA ASP A 115 -22.81 5.13 27.67
C ASP A 115 -22.99 5.74 26.27
N GLY A 116 -23.71 5.02 25.38
CA GLY A 116 -23.98 5.48 24.02
C GLY A 116 -22.80 5.41 23.04
N LYS A 117 -21.70 4.80 23.44
CA LYS A 117 -20.51 4.52 22.62
C LYS A 117 -20.31 3.01 22.47
N ILE A 118 -19.59 2.62 21.42
CA ILE A 118 -19.21 1.23 21.19
C ILE A 118 -17.69 1.12 21.28
N SER A 119 -17.18 0.43 22.30
CA SER A 119 -15.77 0.02 22.35
C SER A 119 -15.61 -1.17 21.41
N MET A 120 -14.85 -1.00 20.33
CA MET A 120 -14.74 -1.98 19.25
C MET A 120 -13.34 -2.58 19.14
N THR A 121 -13.31 -3.86 18.82
CA THR A 121 -12.11 -4.62 18.43
C THR A 121 -12.29 -5.08 16.99
N VAL A 122 -11.30 -4.79 16.13
CA VAL A 122 -11.32 -5.18 14.71
C VAL A 122 -10.23 -6.21 14.46
N ASN A 123 -10.63 -7.39 13.99
CA ASN A 123 -9.72 -8.50 13.74
C ASN A 123 -9.57 -8.72 12.24
N PHE A 124 -8.35 -8.56 11.75
CA PHE A 124 -7.94 -8.89 10.39
C PHE A 124 -7.18 -10.23 10.40
N PRO A 125 -7.57 -11.24 9.63
CA PRO A 125 -6.84 -12.50 9.58
C PRO A 125 -5.36 -12.30 9.24
N GLY A 126 -4.47 -12.82 10.11
CA GLY A 126 -3.02 -12.71 9.92
C GLY A 126 -2.41 -11.34 10.21
N ARG A 127 -3.16 -10.45 10.85
CA ARG A 127 -2.69 -9.13 11.28
C ARG A 127 -2.95 -8.87 12.76
N GLU A 128 -2.32 -7.84 13.27
CA GLU A 128 -2.53 -7.35 14.63
C GLU A 128 -3.96 -6.83 14.80
N THR A 129 -4.58 -7.18 15.93
CA THR A 129 -5.91 -6.72 16.31
C THR A 129 -5.89 -5.22 16.61
N LEU A 130 -6.89 -4.50 16.10
CA LEU A 130 -7.03 -3.07 16.31
C LEU A 130 -8.18 -2.79 17.28
N THR A 131 -8.04 -1.77 18.14
CA THR A 131 -9.10 -1.35 19.07
C THR A 131 -9.41 0.12 18.90
N GLY A 132 -10.68 0.49 19.05
CA GLY A 132 -11.13 1.87 18.92
C GLY A 132 -12.50 2.10 19.55
N ILE A 133 -12.97 3.33 19.44
CA ILE A 133 -14.28 3.74 19.97
C ILE A 133 -15.12 4.25 18.81
N ALA A 134 -16.34 3.69 18.68
CA ALA A 134 -17.32 4.22 17.76
C ALA A 134 -18.32 5.12 18.49
N GLU A 135 -18.56 6.30 17.90
CA GLU A 135 -19.48 7.31 18.37
C GLU A 135 -20.53 7.62 17.30
N ARG A 136 -21.70 8.09 17.71
CA ARG A 136 -22.75 8.52 16.78
C ARG A 136 -22.25 9.65 15.89
N THR A 137 -22.62 9.62 14.62
CA THR A 137 -22.32 10.68 13.65
C THR A 137 -23.51 10.89 12.71
N SER A 138 -23.39 11.88 11.82
CA SER A 138 -24.42 12.14 10.82
C SER A 138 -24.17 11.32 9.54
N PRO A 139 -25.22 11.07 8.73
CA PRO A 139 -25.05 10.46 7.42
C PRO A 139 -24.09 11.23 6.51
N GLU A 140 -24.11 12.56 6.58
CA GLU A 140 -23.30 13.44 5.74
C GLU A 140 -21.80 13.26 6.03
N ALA A 141 -21.43 13.02 7.29
CA ALA A 141 -20.04 12.76 7.67
C ALA A 141 -19.48 11.47 7.06
N ALA A 142 -20.35 10.49 6.78
CA ALA A 142 -19.99 9.23 6.16
C ALA A 142 -19.90 9.27 4.63
N LEU A 143 -20.29 10.39 4.00
CA LEU A 143 -20.17 10.58 2.57
C LEU A 143 -18.77 11.08 2.19
N PRO A 144 -18.23 10.69 1.02
CA PRO A 144 -17.04 11.33 0.50
C PRO A 144 -17.31 12.82 0.26
N PRO A 145 -16.28 13.67 0.32
CA PRO A 145 -16.44 15.09 0.04
C PRO A 145 -16.99 15.32 -1.39
N PRO A 146 -17.65 16.47 -1.64
CA PRO A 146 -18.19 16.80 -2.95
C PRO A 146 -17.11 16.78 -4.02
N ARG A 147 -17.46 16.30 -5.23
CA ARG A 147 -16.53 16.28 -6.37
C ARG A 147 -16.08 17.70 -6.73
N LEU A 148 -14.77 17.92 -6.76
CA LEU A 148 -14.15 19.15 -7.23
C LEU A 148 -13.95 19.13 -8.75
N PRO A 149 -13.93 20.29 -9.42
CA PRO A 149 -13.61 20.39 -10.82
C PRO A 149 -12.21 19.87 -11.12
N LEU A 150 -12.07 19.20 -12.26
CA LEU A 150 -10.80 18.74 -12.80
C LEU A 150 -10.30 19.70 -13.89
N PRO A 151 -8.99 19.81 -14.12
CA PRO A 151 -8.45 20.62 -15.19
C PRO A 151 -8.81 20.05 -16.57
N ALA A 152 -8.82 20.90 -17.58
CA ALA A 152 -8.85 20.45 -18.97
C ALA A 152 -7.53 19.71 -19.26
N LEU A 153 -7.62 18.61 -20.02
CA LEU A 153 -6.45 17.81 -20.35
C LEU A 153 -5.47 18.59 -21.27
N HIS A 154 -4.20 18.52 -20.97
CA HIS A 154 -3.09 19.01 -21.75
C HIS A 154 -1.83 18.20 -21.44
N ASP A 155 -0.81 18.30 -22.27
CA ASP A 155 0.45 17.64 -22.01
C ASP A 155 1.29 18.47 -21.03
N VAL A 156 1.61 17.89 -19.87
CA VAL A 156 2.55 18.46 -18.90
C VAL A 156 3.98 18.26 -19.46
N PRO A 157 4.82 19.31 -19.50
CA PRO A 157 6.19 19.19 -20.01
C PRO A 157 7.01 18.12 -19.30
N ASP A 158 7.85 17.39 -20.05
CA ASP A 158 8.83 16.45 -19.49
C ASP A 158 9.79 17.22 -18.57
N ASN A 159 9.94 16.72 -17.35
CA ASN A 159 10.80 17.32 -16.32
C ASN A 159 12.29 16.94 -16.45
N GLY A 160 12.64 16.10 -17.42
CA GLY A 160 14.00 15.63 -17.69
C GLY A 160 14.58 14.65 -16.66
N LEU A 161 13.76 14.20 -15.70
CA LEU A 161 14.18 13.28 -14.63
C LEU A 161 14.02 11.81 -15.03
N ALA A 162 14.53 10.92 -14.17
CA ALA A 162 14.42 9.46 -14.35
C ALA A 162 14.84 9.01 -15.77
N ARG A 163 15.96 9.51 -16.27
CA ARG A 163 16.46 9.14 -17.62
C ARG A 163 16.78 7.66 -17.76
N THR A 164 17.08 7.00 -16.65
CA THR A 164 17.08 5.55 -16.46
C THR A 164 16.07 5.21 -15.36
N PRO A 165 15.63 3.93 -15.23
CA PRO A 165 14.67 3.54 -14.19
C PRO A 165 15.15 3.95 -12.80
N PRO A 166 14.32 4.57 -11.96
CA PRO A 166 14.71 4.93 -10.59
C PRO A 166 15.13 3.70 -9.78
N MET A 167 16.24 3.82 -9.06
CA MET A 167 16.74 2.80 -8.13
C MET A 167 16.77 3.36 -6.72
N GLY A 168 16.30 2.57 -5.75
CA GLY A 168 16.25 3.01 -4.36
C GLY A 168 15.56 2.01 -3.43
N TRP A 169 14.92 2.55 -2.41
CA TRP A 169 14.19 1.81 -1.39
C TRP A 169 12.84 2.47 -1.15
N ASN A 170 11.84 1.65 -0.79
CA ASN A 170 10.53 2.11 -0.33
C ASN A 170 10.15 1.38 0.95
N SER A 171 9.56 2.09 1.90
CA SER A 171 9.31 1.61 3.25
C SER A 171 8.15 0.61 3.38
N TRP A 172 7.25 0.51 2.39
CA TRP A 172 5.95 -0.12 2.58
C TRP A 172 6.02 -1.62 2.86
N ASN A 173 6.65 -2.40 1.98
CA ASN A 173 6.54 -3.87 2.02
C ASN A 173 7.10 -4.47 3.31
N LYS A 174 8.15 -3.87 3.88
CA LYS A 174 8.73 -4.34 5.14
C LYS A 174 8.13 -3.69 6.38
N PHE A 175 7.90 -2.39 6.34
CA PHE A 175 7.58 -1.62 7.55
C PHE A 175 6.10 -1.23 7.63
N ALA A 176 5.41 -1.10 6.50
CA ALA A 176 4.03 -0.60 6.45
C ALA A 176 3.85 0.62 7.37
N GLY A 177 2.84 0.64 8.22
CA GLY A 177 2.60 1.72 9.18
C GLY A 177 3.62 1.85 10.32
N LYS A 178 4.63 0.97 10.41
CA LYS A 178 5.71 1.02 11.43
C LYS A 178 6.92 1.86 11.00
N VAL A 179 6.89 2.44 9.78
CA VAL A 179 7.93 3.35 9.33
C VAL A 179 7.95 4.63 10.17
N ASP A 180 9.16 5.12 10.50
CA ASP A 180 9.42 6.36 11.22
C ASP A 180 10.72 7.03 10.75
N ASP A 181 11.04 8.20 11.30
CA ASP A 181 12.28 8.95 11.00
C ASP A 181 13.55 8.10 11.21
N ALA A 182 13.60 7.29 12.26
CA ALA A 182 14.75 6.47 12.57
C ALA A 182 14.94 5.34 11.54
N VAL A 183 13.85 4.70 11.10
CA VAL A 183 13.88 3.69 10.04
C VAL A 183 14.39 4.29 8.73
N VAL A 184 13.92 5.49 8.36
CA VAL A 184 14.31 6.16 7.11
C VAL A 184 15.79 6.55 7.14
N ARG A 185 16.28 7.14 8.25
CA ARG A 185 17.72 7.43 8.42
C ARG A 185 18.56 6.16 8.37
N GLY A 186 18.13 5.10 9.06
CA GLY A 186 18.82 3.83 9.04
C GLY A 186 18.87 3.16 7.67
N ALA A 187 17.82 3.32 6.84
CA ALA A 187 17.82 2.86 5.45
C ALA A 187 18.80 3.68 4.59
N ALA A 188 18.83 5.00 4.78
CA ALA A 188 19.79 5.87 4.09
C ALA A 188 21.24 5.53 4.44
N ASP A 189 21.54 5.30 5.72
CA ASP A 189 22.86 4.85 6.16
C ASP A 189 23.21 3.49 5.55
N ALA A 190 22.29 2.52 5.57
CA ALA A 190 22.51 1.20 5.01
C ALA A 190 22.79 1.23 3.50
N ILE A 191 22.15 2.09 2.72
CA ILE A 191 22.45 2.25 1.28
C ILE A 191 23.90 2.71 1.08
N VAL A 192 24.40 3.61 1.92
CA VAL A 192 25.80 4.08 1.84
C VAL A 192 26.77 3.01 2.34
N ASP A 193 26.53 2.47 3.54
CA ASP A 193 27.44 1.57 4.23
C ASP A 193 27.61 0.21 3.53
N THR A 194 26.56 -0.25 2.82
CA THR A 194 26.61 -1.50 2.06
C THR A 194 27.19 -1.35 0.66
N GLY A 195 27.36 -0.09 0.16
CA GLY A 195 27.80 0.19 -1.20
C GLY A 195 26.66 0.17 -2.24
N MET A 196 25.41 0.06 -1.83
CA MET A 196 24.24 0.12 -2.74
C MET A 196 24.19 1.46 -3.48
N LYS A 197 24.60 2.57 -2.84
CA LYS A 197 24.71 3.87 -3.49
C LYS A 197 25.60 3.82 -4.75
N ASP A 198 26.77 3.16 -4.65
CA ASP A 198 27.70 3.01 -5.76
C ASP A 198 27.18 2.06 -6.84
N ALA A 199 26.20 1.22 -6.52
CA ALA A 199 25.47 0.39 -7.47
C ALA A 199 24.30 1.13 -8.15
N GLY A 200 23.96 2.37 -7.71
CA GLY A 200 22.92 3.21 -8.32
C GLY A 200 21.67 3.43 -7.48
N TYR A 201 21.54 2.82 -6.31
CA TYR A 201 20.40 3.01 -5.41
C TYR A 201 20.51 4.37 -4.71
N ILE A 202 19.71 5.34 -5.13
CA ILE A 202 19.81 6.72 -4.63
C ILE A 202 18.53 7.26 -4.01
N TYR A 203 17.37 6.62 -4.22
CA TYR A 203 16.09 7.09 -3.66
C TYR A 203 15.77 6.39 -2.35
N ILE A 204 15.34 7.17 -1.34
CA ILE A 204 14.81 6.73 -0.06
C ILE A 204 13.36 7.19 0.01
N ASN A 205 12.41 6.30 -0.25
CA ASN A 205 11.01 6.66 -0.38
C ASN A 205 10.21 6.29 0.88
N ILE A 206 9.64 7.31 1.52
CA ILE A 206 8.66 7.15 2.59
C ILE A 206 7.31 6.89 1.94
N ASP A 207 6.74 5.73 2.19
CA ASP A 207 5.39 5.37 1.74
C ASP A 207 4.31 5.93 2.68
N ASP A 208 3.10 5.42 2.65
CA ASP A 208 1.94 5.86 3.42
C ASP A 208 2.20 5.92 4.94
N THR A 209 1.35 6.61 5.68
CA THR A 209 1.31 6.72 7.14
C THR A 209 2.27 7.74 7.78
N TRP A 210 2.84 8.66 7.01
CA TRP A 210 3.61 9.79 7.55
C TRP A 210 2.73 11.00 7.90
N GLN A 211 1.57 11.10 7.29
CA GLN A 211 0.69 12.27 7.35
C GLN A 211 0.14 12.51 8.75
N GLY A 212 0.17 13.75 9.18
CA GLY A 212 -0.55 14.28 10.34
C GLY A 212 -1.83 14.99 9.91
N GLN A 213 -2.33 15.85 10.80
CA GLN A 213 -3.53 16.64 10.54
C GLN A 213 -3.18 17.90 9.73
N ARG A 214 -4.14 18.37 8.93
CA ARG A 214 -4.04 19.69 8.31
C ARG A 214 -4.31 20.78 9.32
N ASN A 215 -3.58 21.88 9.22
CA ASN A 215 -3.85 23.06 10.04
C ASN A 215 -5.08 23.83 9.51
N SER A 216 -5.48 24.90 10.19
CA SER A 216 -6.64 25.74 9.81
C SER A 216 -6.51 26.42 8.44
N GLN A 217 -5.31 26.46 7.87
CA GLN A 217 -5.03 26.98 6.52
C GLN A 217 -5.00 25.87 5.45
N GLY A 218 -5.23 24.62 5.84
CA GLY A 218 -5.21 23.46 4.95
C GLY A 218 -3.83 22.86 4.71
N ASN A 219 -2.76 23.40 5.27
CA ASN A 219 -1.42 22.85 5.12
C ASN A 219 -1.28 21.53 5.89
N ILE A 220 -0.74 20.51 5.20
CA ILE A 220 -0.47 19.22 5.81
C ILE A 220 0.75 19.30 6.73
N ALA A 221 0.67 18.61 7.87
CA ALA A 221 1.80 18.39 8.77
C ALA A 221 2.18 16.92 8.77
N ALA A 222 3.39 16.59 9.16
CA ALA A 222 3.78 15.22 9.47
C ALA A 222 3.24 14.82 10.86
N ASN A 223 3.07 13.53 11.08
CA ASN A 223 2.68 12.99 12.38
C ASN A 223 3.90 12.82 13.32
N ARG A 224 3.68 12.35 14.53
CA ARG A 224 4.72 12.25 15.58
C ARG A 224 5.89 11.30 15.23
N LYS A 225 5.71 10.39 14.27
CA LYS A 225 6.79 9.49 13.78
C LYS A 225 7.84 10.25 12.97
N PHE A 226 7.47 11.42 12.43
CA PHE A 226 8.32 12.26 11.60
C PHE A 226 8.34 13.70 12.14
N PRO A 227 9.11 13.97 13.19
CA PRO A 227 9.06 15.25 13.90
C PRO A 227 9.52 16.45 13.06
N ASP A 228 10.41 16.22 12.08
CA ASP A 228 10.90 17.26 11.17
C ASP A 228 11.25 16.66 9.79
N MET A 229 10.32 16.79 8.85
CA MET A 229 10.48 16.28 7.48
C MET A 229 11.59 16.99 6.71
N LYS A 230 11.80 18.28 6.97
CA LYS A 230 12.87 19.03 6.32
C LYS A 230 14.24 18.58 6.81
N ALA A 231 14.44 18.45 8.11
CA ALA A 231 15.68 17.93 8.66
C ALA A 231 15.95 16.47 8.24
N LEU A 232 14.91 15.66 8.04
CA LEU A 232 15.04 14.32 7.49
C LEU A 232 15.50 14.36 6.03
N ALA A 233 14.93 15.23 5.21
CA ALA A 233 15.35 15.41 3.82
C ALA A 233 16.81 15.91 3.74
N GLU A 234 17.18 16.90 4.54
CA GLU A 234 18.55 17.40 4.62
C GLU A 234 19.54 16.29 5.03
N TYR A 235 19.15 15.42 5.97
CA TYR A 235 19.97 14.27 6.37
C TYR A 235 20.20 13.30 5.19
N VAL A 236 19.13 12.91 4.48
CA VAL A 236 19.23 12.02 3.31
C VAL A 236 20.10 12.67 2.22
N HIS A 237 19.92 13.96 1.95
CA HIS A 237 20.73 14.72 1.01
C HIS A 237 22.20 14.79 1.42
N SER A 238 22.51 14.91 2.72
CA SER A 238 23.89 14.93 3.23
C SER A 238 24.67 13.64 2.91
N LYS A 239 23.95 12.52 2.69
CA LYS A 239 24.50 11.24 2.23
C LYS A 239 24.67 11.17 0.70
N GLY A 240 24.27 12.23 -0.04
CA GLY A 240 24.22 12.26 -1.50
C GLY A 240 23.12 11.35 -2.07
N LEU A 241 22.05 11.15 -1.33
CA LEU A 241 20.84 10.40 -1.70
C LEU A 241 19.69 11.38 -1.98
N ARG A 242 18.57 10.88 -2.45
CA ARG A 242 17.33 11.59 -2.71
C ARG A 242 16.21 11.02 -1.87
N ILE A 243 15.25 11.86 -1.47
CA ILE A 243 14.15 11.42 -0.62
C ILE A 243 12.81 11.54 -1.34
N GLY A 244 11.94 10.55 -1.16
CA GLY A 244 10.59 10.51 -1.69
C GLY A 244 9.52 10.50 -0.62
N ILE A 245 8.32 10.93 -1.03
CA ILE A 245 7.14 11.01 -0.18
C ILE A 245 5.93 10.39 -0.89
N TYR A 246 4.87 10.14 -0.15
CA TYR A 246 3.65 9.49 -0.62
C TYR A 246 2.42 10.37 -0.36
N SER A 247 1.49 10.43 -1.33
CA SER A 247 0.14 10.97 -1.16
C SER A 247 -0.83 10.34 -2.19
N GLY A 248 -1.99 10.95 -2.42
CA GLY A 248 -2.95 10.50 -3.42
C GLY A 248 -3.99 11.56 -3.76
N PRO A 249 -4.68 11.44 -4.93
CA PRO A 249 -5.71 12.38 -5.38
C PRO A 249 -7.03 12.28 -4.61
N GLY A 250 -7.16 11.31 -3.72
CA GLY A 250 -8.32 11.13 -2.86
C GLY A 250 -8.23 11.90 -1.55
N PRO A 251 -9.33 12.02 -0.80
CA PRO A 251 -9.34 12.66 0.52
C PRO A 251 -8.58 11.85 1.58
N LYS A 252 -8.46 10.53 1.39
CA LYS A 252 -7.74 9.63 2.29
C LYS A 252 -6.77 8.75 1.50
N THR A 253 -5.62 8.48 2.11
CA THR A 253 -4.65 7.49 1.62
C THR A 253 -5.19 6.06 1.76
N CYS A 254 -4.47 5.07 1.25
CA CYS A 254 -4.87 3.67 1.39
C CYS A 254 -4.87 3.19 2.86
N ALA A 255 -3.99 3.73 3.69
CA ALA A 255 -3.99 3.47 5.13
C ALA A 255 -4.99 4.36 5.92
N GLY A 256 -5.72 5.27 5.25
CA GLY A 256 -6.76 6.12 5.87
C GLY A 256 -6.25 7.45 6.44
N TYR A 257 -5.03 7.85 6.12
CA TYR A 257 -4.45 9.15 6.48
C TYR A 257 -4.91 10.25 5.50
N GLU A 258 -4.47 11.49 5.68
CA GLU A 258 -4.83 12.61 4.83
C GLU A 258 -4.24 12.46 3.42
N GLY A 259 -5.11 12.53 2.39
CA GLY A 259 -4.69 12.64 1.00
C GLY A 259 -4.64 14.09 0.52
N SER A 260 -4.29 14.32 -0.75
CA SER A 260 -4.11 15.66 -1.30
C SER A 260 -5.38 16.24 -1.93
N TYR A 261 -6.53 15.58 -1.83
CA TYR A 261 -7.79 16.04 -2.43
C TYR A 261 -8.14 17.49 -2.06
N GLY A 262 -8.20 18.37 -3.07
CA GLY A 262 -8.48 19.80 -2.88
C GLY A 262 -7.31 20.63 -2.35
N HIS A 263 -6.15 20.01 -2.12
CA HIS A 263 -4.94 20.63 -1.58
C HIS A 263 -3.70 20.39 -2.44
N GLU A 264 -3.87 19.96 -3.69
CA GLU A 264 -2.76 19.48 -4.53
C GLU A 264 -1.65 20.52 -4.68
N GLU A 265 -1.99 21.80 -4.89
CA GLU A 265 -0.98 22.88 -5.00
C GLU A 265 -0.28 23.20 -3.67
N GLN A 266 -1.03 23.14 -2.54
CA GLN A 266 -0.44 23.35 -1.21
C GLN A 266 0.51 22.22 -0.84
N ASP A 267 0.09 20.98 -1.09
CA ASP A 267 0.88 19.79 -0.76
C ASP A 267 2.14 19.71 -1.64
N ALA A 268 2.03 19.94 -2.94
CA ALA A 268 3.18 19.99 -3.83
C ALA A 268 4.22 21.03 -3.38
N ARG A 269 3.76 22.22 -2.96
CA ARG A 269 4.64 23.25 -2.41
C ARG A 269 5.28 22.81 -1.10
N THR A 270 4.50 22.21 -0.19
CA THR A 270 4.99 21.68 1.07
C THR A 270 6.08 20.63 0.86
N PHE A 271 5.86 19.69 -0.07
CA PHE A 271 6.86 18.66 -0.40
C PHE A 271 8.13 19.28 -0.99
N ALA A 272 7.97 20.28 -1.85
CA ALA A 272 9.12 21.01 -2.42
C ALA A 272 9.89 21.79 -1.34
N ASP A 273 9.20 22.49 -0.41
CA ASP A 273 9.79 23.27 0.69
C ASP A 273 10.51 22.38 1.72
N TRP A 274 10.02 21.16 1.91
CA TRP A 274 10.69 20.15 2.73
C TRP A 274 11.90 19.54 2.03
N GLY A 275 12.02 19.69 0.72
CA GLY A 275 13.16 19.20 -0.05
C GLY A 275 12.96 17.80 -0.63
N PHE A 276 11.74 17.33 -0.82
CA PHE A 276 11.49 16.02 -1.43
C PHE A 276 11.76 16.02 -2.93
N ASP A 277 12.28 14.89 -3.44
CA ASP A 277 12.74 14.69 -4.82
C ASP A 277 11.88 13.70 -5.61
N TYR A 278 10.93 13.04 -4.95
CA TYR A 278 10.10 11.99 -5.51
C TYR A 278 8.73 11.99 -4.83
N LEU A 279 7.65 11.84 -5.60
CA LEU A 279 6.29 11.68 -5.10
C LEU A 279 5.66 10.41 -5.67
N LYS A 280 5.30 9.44 -4.80
CA LYS A 280 4.36 8.37 -5.13
C LYS A 280 2.94 8.86 -4.88
N TYR A 281 2.08 8.83 -5.91
CA TYR A 281 0.73 9.38 -5.87
C TYR A 281 -0.30 8.31 -6.18
N ASP A 282 -1.06 7.88 -5.15
CA ASP A 282 -1.82 6.64 -5.14
C ASP A 282 -3.34 6.86 -5.21
N TRP A 283 -4.04 6.08 -6.05
CA TRP A 283 -5.45 6.25 -6.36
C TRP A 283 -6.42 5.99 -5.20
N CYS A 284 -6.08 5.24 -4.19
CA CYS A 284 -6.81 4.86 -2.96
C CYS A 284 -8.31 5.26 -2.90
N SER A 285 -8.64 6.30 -2.09
CA SER A 285 -10.03 6.77 -1.94
C SER A 285 -10.53 7.65 -3.10
N ALA A 286 -9.68 8.02 -4.04
CA ALA A 286 -10.06 8.86 -5.19
C ALA A 286 -11.19 8.25 -6.03
N GLY A 287 -11.23 6.93 -6.17
CA GLY A 287 -12.30 6.20 -6.86
C GLY A 287 -13.67 6.28 -6.18
N ARG A 288 -13.81 6.98 -5.05
CA ARG A 288 -15.10 7.30 -4.40
C ARG A 288 -15.70 8.62 -4.89
N ILE A 289 -14.86 9.44 -5.54
CA ILE A 289 -15.22 10.76 -6.04
C ILE A 289 -15.15 10.81 -7.56
N TYR A 290 -14.08 10.22 -8.11
CA TYR A 290 -13.75 10.20 -9.52
C TYR A 290 -13.94 8.82 -10.13
N LYS A 291 -14.28 8.79 -11.41
CA LYS A 291 -14.35 7.56 -12.21
C LYS A 291 -13.03 7.30 -12.94
N ASP A 292 -12.93 6.16 -13.63
CA ASP A 292 -11.74 5.82 -14.42
C ASP A 292 -11.47 6.83 -15.54
N GLU A 293 -12.52 7.39 -16.16
CA GLU A 293 -12.43 8.44 -17.18
C GLU A 293 -11.85 9.77 -16.67
N ASP A 294 -11.94 10.01 -15.36
CA ASP A 294 -11.41 11.21 -14.70
C ASP A 294 -9.95 11.07 -14.30
N MET A 295 -9.42 9.85 -14.32
CA MET A 295 -8.14 9.50 -13.71
C MET A 295 -6.99 10.32 -14.26
N GLN A 296 -6.88 10.45 -15.59
CA GLN A 296 -5.85 11.25 -16.22
C GLN A 296 -5.87 12.70 -15.72
N ALA A 297 -7.05 13.34 -15.66
CA ALA A 297 -7.17 14.73 -15.23
C ALA A 297 -6.89 14.91 -13.73
N ALA A 298 -7.23 13.92 -12.90
CA ALA A 298 -6.90 13.94 -11.48
C ALA A 298 -5.39 13.84 -11.23
N TYR A 299 -4.69 13.01 -11.99
CA TYR A 299 -3.22 12.94 -11.94
C TYR A 299 -2.56 14.18 -12.54
N GLN A 300 -3.10 14.72 -13.63
CA GLN A 300 -2.62 15.98 -14.23
C GLN A 300 -2.65 17.13 -13.24
N LYS A 301 -3.69 17.23 -12.40
CA LYS A 301 -3.80 18.28 -11.39
C LYS A 301 -2.58 18.33 -10.45
N MET A 302 -2.08 17.16 -10.01
CA MET A 302 -0.85 17.08 -9.22
C MET A 302 0.40 17.31 -10.09
N GLY A 303 0.44 16.80 -11.31
CA GLY A 303 1.54 17.05 -12.25
C GLY A 303 1.76 18.55 -12.48
N ASP A 304 0.68 19.30 -12.73
CA ASP A 304 0.69 20.77 -12.85
C ASP A 304 1.17 21.45 -11.56
N ALA A 305 0.71 20.95 -10.41
CA ALA A 305 1.10 21.48 -9.11
C ALA A 305 2.60 21.28 -8.83
N LEU A 306 3.14 20.10 -9.15
CA LEU A 306 4.57 19.82 -9.03
C LEU A 306 5.41 20.71 -9.94
N LEU A 307 5.00 20.87 -11.20
CA LEU A 307 5.69 21.74 -12.16
C LEU A 307 5.75 23.19 -11.67
N LYS A 308 4.65 23.71 -11.10
CA LYS A 308 4.57 25.08 -10.54
C LYS A 308 5.52 25.32 -9.36
N THR A 309 5.97 24.28 -8.66
CA THR A 309 6.93 24.43 -7.55
C THR A 309 8.32 24.86 -8.02
N GLY A 310 8.67 24.54 -9.27
CA GLY A 310 10.01 24.72 -9.81
C GLY A 310 11.06 23.74 -9.28
N ARG A 311 10.70 22.85 -8.34
CA ARG A 311 11.59 21.81 -7.84
C ARG A 311 11.51 20.57 -8.75
N PRO A 312 12.66 19.96 -9.13
CA PRO A 312 12.67 18.72 -9.90
C PRO A 312 12.24 17.54 -9.01
N ILE A 313 10.99 17.08 -9.16
CA ILE A 313 10.40 15.98 -8.41
C ILE A 313 10.03 14.86 -9.38
N VAL A 314 10.53 13.65 -9.16
CA VAL A 314 10.11 12.45 -9.88
C VAL A 314 8.65 12.14 -9.51
N TYR A 315 7.79 12.01 -10.50
CA TYR A 315 6.37 11.77 -10.29
C TYR A 315 6.01 10.32 -10.64
N SER A 316 5.64 9.55 -9.63
CA SER A 316 5.26 8.14 -9.71
C SER A 316 3.76 7.98 -9.53
N LEU A 317 3.08 7.52 -10.58
CA LEU A 317 1.65 7.30 -10.59
C LEU A 317 1.32 5.89 -10.09
N CYS A 318 0.41 5.78 -9.11
CA CYS A 318 0.03 4.48 -8.54
C CYS A 318 -1.48 4.28 -8.65
N GLN A 319 -1.94 3.77 -9.79
CA GLN A 319 -3.35 3.47 -10.09
C GLN A 319 -3.53 2.04 -10.57
N TYR A 320 -2.55 1.17 -10.34
CA TYR A 320 -2.65 -0.29 -10.52
C TYR A 320 -2.87 -0.76 -11.97
N GLY A 321 -2.39 0.00 -12.96
CA GLY A 321 -2.58 -0.28 -14.39
C GLY A 321 -3.96 0.07 -14.94
N ARG A 322 -4.82 0.68 -14.13
CA ARG A 322 -6.17 1.07 -14.55
C ARG A 322 -6.13 2.17 -15.60
N ALA A 323 -7.19 2.20 -16.43
CA ALA A 323 -7.36 3.16 -17.52
C ALA A 323 -6.15 3.20 -18.49
N ASP A 324 -5.45 2.07 -18.67
CA ASP A 324 -4.30 1.94 -19.58
C ASP A 324 -3.28 3.09 -19.43
N VAL A 325 -2.83 3.31 -18.20
CA VAL A 325 -1.97 4.44 -17.80
C VAL A 325 -0.75 4.63 -18.68
N TRP A 326 -0.20 3.57 -19.25
CA TRP A 326 0.93 3.61 -20.18
C TRP A 326 0.68 4.46 -21.44
N ASN A 327 -0.62 4.69 -21.78
CA ASN A 327 -0.99 5.56 -22.90
C ASN A 327 -0.97 7.05 -22.56
N TRP A 328 -1.11 7.41 -21.28
CA TRP A 328 -1.27 8.81 -20.86
C TRP A 328 -0.39 9.23 -19.68
N GLY A 329 0.23 8.30 -18.95
CA GLY A 329 1.01 8.62 -17.74
C GLY A 329 2.09 9.68 -17.96
N ALA A 330 2.78 9.63 -19.10
CA ALA A 330 3.76 10.65 -19.47
C ALA A 330 3.13 12.04 -19.72
N LYS A 331 1.89 12.09 -20.24
CA LYS A 331 1.21 13.36 -20.57
C LYS A 331 0.85 14.17 -19.32
N VAL A 332 0.72 13.52 -18.17
CA VAL A 332 0.46 14.19 -16.89
C VAL A 332 1.73 14.47 -16.08
N GLY A 333 2.91 14.37 -16.73
CA GLY A 333 4.21 14.58 -16.09
C GLY A 333 4.75 13.36 -15.34
N GLY A 334 4.13 12.19 -15.49
CA GLY A 334 4.56 10.94 -14.84
C GLY A 334 5.89 10.42 -15.39
N ASN A 335 6.83 10.15 -14.49
CA ASN A 335 8.12 9.52 -14.83
C ASN A 335 8.04 7.99 -14.76
N LEU A 336 7.12 7.45 -13.96
CA LEU A 336 6.83 6.04 -13.88
C LEU A 336 5.38 5.83 -13.44
N TRP A 337 4.84 4.65 -13.71
CA TRP A 337 3.47 4.31 -13.37
C TRP A 337 3.30 2.84 -13.07
N ARG A 338 2.61 2.53 -11.98
CA ARG A 338 2.22 1.18 -11.61
C ARG A 338 1.32 0.56 -12.68
N THR A 339 1.64 -0.67 -13.04
CA THR A 339 0.98 -1.40 -14.15
C THR A 339 0.08 -2.53 -13.66
N THR A 340 0.18 -2.88 -12.39
CA THR A 340 -0.55 -3.98 -11.74
C THR A 340 -0.95 -3.62 -10.32
N GLY A 341 -1.76 -4.46 -9.67
CA GLY A 341 -1.95 -4.49 -8.23
C GLY A 341 -0.64 -4.73 -7.48
N ASP A 342 -0.71 -4.66 -6.14
CA ASP A 342 0.47 -4.76 -5.28
C ASP A 342 1.11 -6.14 -5.33
N ILE A 343 2.44 -6.15 -5.39
CA ILE A 343 3.24 -7.36 -5.26
C ILE A 343 3.29 -7.83 -3.81
N SER A 344 3.46 -9.11 -3.63
CA SER A 344 3.73 -9.72 -2.32
C SER A 344 4.85 -10.75 -2.44
N ASP A 345 5.57 -10.98 -1.32
CA ASP A 345 6.77 -11.80 -1.27
C ASP A 345 6.44 -13.30 -1.37
N HIS A 346 5.99 -13.71 -2.53
CA HIS A 346 5.85 -15.13 -2.93
C HIS A 346 5.84 -15.28 -4.46
N TRP A 347 6.31 -16.43 -4.93
CA TRP A 347 6.53 -16.72 -6.34
C TRP A 347 5.34 -16.38 -7.25
N LYS A 348 4.13 -16.85 -6.89
CA LYS A 348 2.95 -16.64 -7.73
C LYS A 348 2.64 -15.17 -7.98
N SER A 349 2.79 -14.32 -6.96
CA SER A 349 2.58 -12.88 -7.10
C SER A 349 3.61 -12.26 -8.05
N MET A 350 4.88 -12.57 -7.84
CA MET A 350 5.98 -12.07 -8.67
C MET A 350 5.84 -12.57 -10.13
N GLU A 351 5.53 -13.85 -10.31
CA GLU A 351 5.34 -14.47 -11.62
C GLU A 351 4.20 -13.79 -12.40
N GLU A 352 3.00 -13.71 -11.80
CA GLU A 352 1.82 -13.12 -12.44
C GLU A 352 2.05 -11.65 -12.82
N ILE A 353 2.68 -10.88 -11.94
CA ILE A 353 2.96 -9.46 -12.16
C ILE A 353 4.04 -9.27 -13.22
N GLY A 354 5.18 -9.94 -13.08
CA GLY A 354 6.36 -9.71 -13.89
C GLY A 354 6.20 -10.18 -15.34
N PHE A 355 5.74 -11.41 -15.56
CA PHE A 355 5.64 -11.95 -16.92
C PHE A 355 4.51 -11.32 -17.75
N ARG A 356 3.53 -10.66 -17.13
CA ARG A 356 2.51 -9.88 -17.84
C ARG A 356 3.06 -8.60 -18.47
N GLN A 357 4.20 -8.07 -17.99
CA GLN A 357 4.77 -6.80 -18.46
C GLN A 357 5.24 -6.84 -19.91
N PHE A 358 5.54 -8.01 -20.46
CA PHE A 358 5.97 -8.11 -21.87
C PHE A 358 4.98 -7.49 -22.85
N ALA A 359 3.69 -7.53 -22.55
CA ALA A 359 2.64 -6.95 -23.40
C ALA A 359 2.71 -5.41 -23.49
N ILE A 360 3.22 -4.76 -22.45
CA ILE A 360 3.30 -3.29 -22.34
C ILE A 360 4.74 -2.77 -22.36
N ALA A 361 5.73 -3.64 -22.50
CA ALA A 361 7.14 -3.24 -22.59
C ALA A 361 7.42 -2.12 -23.63
N PRO A 362 6.73 -2.06 -24.80
CA PRO A 362 6.95 -0.98 -25.78
C PRO A 362 6.65 0.45 -25.29
N TYR A 363 5.93 0.61 -24.18
CA TYR A 363 5.63 1.93 -23.63
C TYR A 363 6.74 2.50 -22.74
N THR A 364 7.71 1.67 -22.35
CA THR A 364 8.91 2.07 -21.60
C THR A 364 9.86 2.87 -22.50
N ARG A 365 10.35 4.02 -22.01
CA ARG A 365 11.33 4.87 -22.68
C ARG A 365 12.05 5.77 -21.67
N PRO A 366 13.21 6.37 -22.01
CA PRO A 366 13.92 7.28 -21.10
C PRO A 366 13.04 8.37 -20.52
N GLY A 367 12.99 8.46 -19.19
CA GLY A 367 12.16 9.39 -18.44
C GLY A 367 10.73 8.88 -18.11
N HIS A 368 10.34 7.70 -18.65
CA HIS A 368 8.98 7.19 -18.55
C HIS A 368 8.97 5.66 -18.49
N TRP A 369 8.63 5.09 -17.32
CA TRP A 369 8.84 3.68 -17.01
C TRP A 369 7.56 2.97 -16.58
N ASN A 370 7.33 1.77 -17.10
CA ASN A 370 6.37 0.84 -16.52
C ASN A 370 6.92 0.35 -15.18
N ASP A 371 6.08 0.39 -14.16
CA ASP A 371 6.43 -0.01 -12.79
C ASP A 371 5.59 -1.23 -12.38
N PRO A 372 6.17 -2.44 -12.40
CA PRO A 372 5.46 -3.65 -11.94
C PRO A 372 5.44 -3.80 -10.42
N ASP A 373 5.85 -2.80 -9.68
CA ASP A 373 6.01 -2.72 -8.23
C ASP A 373 7.43 -3.03 -7.72
N MET A 374 7.61 -2.93 -6.41
CA MET A 374 8.89 -3.03 -5.72
C MET A 374 9.54 -4.41 -5.85
N LEU A 375 10.84 -4.45 -5.54
CA LEU A 375 11.58 -5.69 -5.36
C LEU A 375 11.31 -6.27 -3.97
N GLU A 376 10.84 -7.52 -3.94
CA GLU A 376 10.66 -8.30 -2.69
C GLU A 376 11.93 -9.01 -2.22
N VAL A 377 13.04 -8.82 -2.92
CA VAL A 377 14.31 -9.51 -2.68
C VAL A 377 14.76 -9.34 -1.22
N GLY A 378 14.88 -10.46 -0.50
CA GLY A 378 15.35 -10.50 0.89
C GLY A 378 14.26 -10.34 1.94
N ASN A 379 12.97 -10.34 1.58
CA ASN A 379 11.87 -10.35 2.55
C ASN A 379 11.59 -11.74 3.16
N GLY A 380 12.05 -12.83 2.51
CA GLY A 380 12.09 -14.18 3.08
C GLY A 380 10.94 -15.11 2.67
N GLY A 381 10.03 -14.67 1.79
CA GLY A 381 8.92 -15.48 1.29
C GLY A 381 9.22 -16.26 0.01
N MET A 382 10.34 -15.95 -0.66
CA MET A 382 10.82 -16.63 -1.87
C MET A 382 12.24 -17.18 -1.65
N SER A 383 12.62 -18.16 -2.47
CA SER A 383 13.99 -18.70 -2.52
C SER A 383 14.95 -17.73 -3.23
N ASP A 384 16.26 -17.94 -3.06
CA ASP A 384 17.28 -17.14 -3.75
C ASP A 384 17.20 -17.27 -5.28
N ASP A 385 16.82 -18.43 -5.82
CA ASP A 385 16.60 -18.60 -7.25
C ASP A 385 15.39 -17.80 -7.75
N GLU A 386 14.30 -17.75 -6.99
CA GLU A 386 13.13 -16.91 -7.28
C GLU A 386 13.48 -15.43 -7.17
N TYR A 387 14.28 -15.01 -6.19
CA TYR A 387 14.76 -13.63 -6.08
C TYR A 387 15.70 -13.24 -7.23
N ARG A 388 16.57 -14.16 -7.71
CA ARG A 388 17.36 -13.91 -8.92
C ARG A 388 16.46 -13.78 -10.16
N THR A 389 15.42 -14.59 -10.26
CA THR A 389 14.42 -14.48 -11.32
C THR A 389 13.71 -13.14 -11.27
N HIS A 390 13.27 -12.70 -10.08
CA HIS A 390 12.66 -11.40 -9.86
C HIS A 390 13.56 -10.25 -10.33
N MET A 391 14.79 -10.19 -9.82
CA MET A 391 15.77 -9.15 -10.20
C MET A 391 16.09 -9.17 -11.70
N SER A 392 16.25 -10.37 -12.31
CA SER A 392 16.54 -10.51 -13.74
C SER A 392 15.39 -10.02 -14.61
N LEU A 393 14.16 -10.36 -14.23
CA LEU A 393 12.96 -9.98 -14.98
C LEU A 393 12.74 -8.47 -14.92
N TRP A 394 12.81 -7.84 -13.72
CA TRP A 394 12.71 -6.40 -13.57
C TRP A 394 13.78 -5.68 -14.39
N SER A 395 15.02 -6.16 -14.36
CA SER A 395 16.11 -5.56 -15.14
C SER A 395 15.90 -5.68 -16.65
N LEU A 396 15.41 -6.81 -17.15
CA LEU A 396 15.07 -6.95 -18.57
C LEU A 396 13.91 -6.04 -18.98
N LEU A 397 12.95 -5.81 -18.08
CA LEU A 397 11.80 -4.93 -18.30
C LEU A 397 12.15 -3.44 -18.26
N ALA A 398 13.35 -3.05 -17.81
CA ALA A 398 13.72 -1.69 -17.44
C ALA A 398 12.72 -1.10 -16.41
N ALA A 399 12.41 -1.88 -15.40
CA ALA A 399 11.49 -1.49 -14.34
C ALA A 399 12.23 -0.77 -13.22
N PRO A 400 11.60 0.14 -12.47
CA PRO A 400 12.21 0.73 -11.29
C PRO A 400 12.70 -0.35 -10.31
N LEU A 401 13.96 -0.24 -9.87
CA LEU A 401 14.55 -1.15 -8.90
C LEU A 401 14.44 -0.57 -7.49
N LEU A 402 13.24 -0.64 -6.91
CA LEU A 402 12.95 -0.14 -5.57
C LEU A 402 12.90 -1.30 -4.58
N ALA A 403 13.94 -1.45 -3.75
CA ALA A 403 14.03 -2.49 -2.73
C ALA A 403 12.95 -2.30 -1.65
N GLY A 404 12.20 -3.36 -1.33
CA GLY A 404 11.13 -3.36 -0.33
C GLY A 404 11.48 -4.05 1.00
N ASN A 405 12.74 -4.44 1.21
CA ASN A 405 13.21 -5.16 2.39
C ASN A 405 13.84 -4.25 3.45
N ASP A 406 14.26 -4.80 4.58
CA ASP A 406 15.07 -4.09 5.57
C ASP A 406 16.55 -4.08 5.19
N LEU A 407 17.00 -2.97 4.60
CA LEU A 407 18.39 -2.80 4.14
C LEU A 407 19.44 -2.89 5.26
N ARG A 408 19.04 -2.66 6.51
CA ARG A 408 19.94 -2.67 7.69
C ARG A 408 20.35 -4.07 8.11
N SER A 409 19.64 -5.11 7.62
CA SER A 409 19.85 -6.51 8.04
C SER A 409 19.86 -7.50 6.88
N MET A 410 20.38 -7.09 5.72
CA MET A 410 20.45 -7.95 4.54
C MET A 410 21.44 -9.11 4.72
N SER A 411 21.08 -10.31 4.26
CA SER A 411 21.98 -11.44 4.10
C SER A 411 23.05 -11.16 3.03
N ALA A 412 24.10 -11.96 3.00
CA ALA A 412 25.12 -11.87 1.94
C ALA A 412 24.51 -12.14 0.55
N GLU A 413 23.58 -13.10 0.44
CA GLU A 413 22.91 -13.44 -0.81
C GLU A 413 21.98 -12.31 -1.27
N THR A 414 21.18 -11.74 -0.36
CA THR A 414 20.34 -10.57 -0.68
C THR A 414 21.18 -9.41 -1.24
N LYS A 415 22.34 -9.13 -0.62
CA LYS A 415 23.29 -8.11 -1.11
C LYS A 415 23.84 -8.48 -2.49
N ALA A 416 24.24 -9.74 -2.69
CA ALA A 416 24.76 -10.19 -3.97
C ALA A 416 23.72 -10.07 -5.11
N ILE A 417 22.45 -10.34 -4.81
CA ILE A 417 21.37 -10.19 -5.79
C ILE A 417 21.10 -8.71 -6.10
N LEU A 418 20.87 -7.88 -5.07
CA LEU A 418 20.51 -6.46 -5.27
C LEU A 418 21.66 -5.62 -5.85
N MET A 419 22.92 -6.01 -5.62
CA MET A 419 24.09 -5.23 -6.06
C MET A 419 24.85 -5.86 -7.24
N ASN A 420 24.28 -6.85 -7.94
CA ASN A 420 24.90 -7.39 -9.15
C ASN A 420 24.97 -6.32 -10.24
N ARG A 421 26.13 -5.70 -10.42
CA ARG A 421 26.35 -4.59 -11.35
C ARG A 421 26.10 -4.97 -12.81
N GLU A 422 26.30 -6.22 -13.19
CA GLU A 422 26.07 -6.68 -14.56
C GLU A 422 24.56 -6.80 -14.85
N VAL A 423 23.78 -7.21 -13.87
CA VAL A 423 22.31 -7.27 -13.96
C VAL A 423 21.71 -5.85 -13.93
N ILE A 424 22.21 -5.00 -13.03
CA ILE A 424 21.82 -3.58 -12.95
C ILE A 424 22.14 -2.85 -14.26
N ALA A 425 23.27 -3.15 -14.91
CA ALA A 425 23.65 -2.51 -16.17
C ALA A 425 22.66 -2.80 -17.32
N ILE A 426 21.95 -3.95 -17.27
CA ILE A 426 20.86 -4.22 -18.21
C ILE A 426 19.70 -3.25 -17.96
N ASP A 427 19.30 -3.10 -16.68
CA ASP A 427 18.20 -2.20 -16.29
C ASP A 427 18.49 -0.76 -16.68
N GLN A 428 19.70 -0.30 -16.37
CA GLN A 428 20.15 1.08 -16.52
C GLN A 428 20.69 1.41 -17.94
N ASP A 429 20.47 0.51 -18.92
CA ASP A 429 20.90 0.77 -20.30
C ASP A 429 20.24 2.04 -20.87
N PRO A 430 21.02 3.03 -21.35
CA PRO A 430 20.53 4.36 -21.74
C PRO A 430 19.61 4.38 -22.95
N ASP A 431 19.69 3.36 -23.84
CA ASP A 431 18.82 3.28 -25.01
C ASP A 431 17.40 2.86 -24.64
N ALA A 432 17.23 2.23 -23.46
CA ALA A 432 15.94 1.77 -22.94
C ALA A 432 15.10 0.98 -23.96
N LYS A 433 15.76 0.23 -24.85
CA LYS A 433 15.06 -0.60 -25.83
C LYS A 433 14.16 -1.61 -25.14
N PRO A 434 12.91 -1.79 -25.61
CA PRO A 434 11.98 -2.70 -24.94
C PRO A 434 12.44 -4.16 -25.08
N VAL A 435 12.24 -4.92 -24.01
CA VAL A 435 12.42 -6.39 -24.04
C VAL A 435 11.39 -7.03 -24.94
N LYS A 436 11.77 -8.12 -25.61
CA LYS A 436 10.88 -8.95 -26.43
C LYS A 436 10.83 -10.36 -25.86
N LYS A 437 9.62 -10.90 -25.76
CA LYS A 437 9.43 -12.33 -25.51
C LYS A 437 9.71 -13.09 -26.80
N ILE A 438 10.75 -13.91 -26.80
CA ILE A 438 11.21 -14.70 -27.95
C ILE A 438 10.48 -16.03 -28.03
N LEU A 439 10.31 -16.69 -26.88
CA LEU A 439 9.63 -17.98 -26.75
C LEU A 439 8.81 -18.01 -25.47
N GLU A 440 7.61 -18.58 -25.55
CA GLU A 440 6.85 -19.06 -24.40
C GLU A 440 6.26 -20.42 -24.75
N GLN A 441 6.71 -21.45 -24.05
CA GLN A 441 6.26 -22.83 -24.27
C GLN A 441 6.16 -23.55 -22.92
N GLY A 442 4.94 -23.88 -22.51
CA GLY A 442 4.69 -24.44 -21.18
C GLY A 442 5.20 -23.51 -20.07
N SER A 443 6.10 -24.00 -19.24
CA SER A 443 6.74 -23.22 -18.17
C SER A 443 8.00 -22.46 -18.62
N THR A 444 8.45 -22.64 -19.85
CA THR A 444 9.66 -22.00 -20.39
C THR A 444 9.32 -20.65 -20.99
N VAL A 445 10.08 -19.61 -20.61
CA VAL A 445 10.05 -18.29 -21.26
C VAL A 445 11.48 -17.88 -21.61
N ILE A 446 11.70 -17.46 -22.86
CA ILE A 446 12.94 -16.82 -23.29
C ILE A 446 12.59 -15.39 -23.69
N ALA A 447 13.30 -14.43 -23.10
CA ALA A 447 13.14 -13.01 -23.39
C ALA A 447 14.50 -12.37 -23.71
N ALA A 448 14.51 -11.43 -24.64
CA ALA A 448 15.74 -10.74 -25.04
C ALA A 448 15.53 -9.23 -25.12
N ARG A 449 16.52 -8.48 -24.65
CA ARG A 449 16.56 -7.03 -24.70
C ARG A 449 17.83 -6.55 -25.40
N PRO A 450 17.71 -5.77 -26.49
CA PRO A 450 18.87 -5.14 -27.12
C PRO A 450 19.47 -4.07 -26.20
N LEU A 451 20.79 -4.02 -26.12
CA LEU A 451 21.55 -3.06 -25.33
C LEU A 451 22.26 -2.04 -26.22
N SER A 452 22.63 -0.90 -25.63
CA SER A 452 23.30 0.21 -26.30
C SER A 452 24.67 -0.15 -26.90
N ASP A 453 25.34 -1.18 -26.38
CA ASP A 453 26.63 -1.68 -26.86
C ASP A 453 26.51 -2.74 -27.99
N ASN A 454 25.35 -2.83 -28.61
CA ASN A 454 25.00 -3.82 -29.65
C ASN A 454 25.02 -5.28 -29.19
N SER A 455 24.94 -5.55 -27.91
CA SER A 455 24.71 -6.88 -27.38
C SER A 455 23.23 -7.12 -27.07
N LEU A 456 22.86 -8.38 -26.79
CA LEU A 456 21.56 -8.76 -26.24
C LEU A 456 21.72 -9.25 -24.81
N ALA A 457 20.88 -8.76 -23.90
CA ALA A 457 20.61 -9.43 -22.64
C ALA A 457 19.50 -10.46 -22.85
N VAL A 458 19.75 -11.73 -22.48
CA VAL A 458 18.83 -12.84 -22.72
C VAL A 458 18.52 -13.54 -21.40
N GLY A 459 17.27 -13.50 -20.99
CA GLY A 459 16.75 -14.25 -19.84
C GLY A 459 16.13 -15.56 -20.28
N VAL A 460 16.60 -16.67 -19.69
CA VAL A 460 16.08 -18.01 -19.89
C VAL A 460 15.40 -18.45 -18.61
N PHE A 461 14.08 -18.40 -18.59
CA PHE A 461 13.27 -18.61 -17.39
C PHE A 461 12.60 -19.97 -17.38
N ASN A 462 12.62 -20.61 -16.24
CA ASN A 462 11.86 -21.83 -15.95
C ASN A 462 10.80 -21.51 -14.87
N ARG A 463 9.54 -21.44 -15.26
CA ARG A 463 8.40 -21.20 -14.36
C ARG A 463 7.83 -22.49 -13.75
N GLY A 464 8.44 -23.65 -14.06
CA GLY A 464 7.99 -24.98 -13.61
C GLY A 464 8.61 -25.39 -12.28
N GLU A 465 7.98 -26.39 -11.65
CA GLU A 465 8.35 -26.92 -10.34
C GLU A 465 9.61 -27.81 -10.35
N ALA A 466 10.11 -28.18 -11.52
CA ALA A 466 11.30 -29.01 -11.65
C ALA A 466 12.36 -28.32 -12.49
N ARG A 467 13.62 -28.65 -12.24
CA ARG A 467 14.75 -28.21 -13.07
C ARG A 467 14.53 -28.62 -14.52
N ALA A 468 14.79 -27.71 -15.46
CA ALA A 468 14.64 -27.93 -16.88
C ALA A 468 15.93 -27.62 -17.66
N THR A 469 16.20 -28.38 -18.73
CA THR A 469 17.24 -28.02 -19.72
C THR A 469 16.55 -27.25 -20.84
N ILE A 470 16.92 -25.99 -21.03
CA ILE A 470 16.32 -25.07 -22.00
C ILE A 470 17.39 -24.66 -23.01
N ALA A 471 17.06 -24.82 -24.31
CA ALA A 471 17.94 -24.41 -25.39
C ALA A 471 17.51 -23.07 -26.00
N VAL A 472 18.47 -22.20 -26.25
CA VAL A 472 18.32 -20.90 -26.92
C VAL A 472 19.06 -20.99 -28.24
N ARG A 473 18.34 -21.05 -29.34
CA ARG A 473 18.95 -21.07 -30.67
C ARG A 473 19.32 -19.65 -31.08
N TRP A 474 20.52 -19.48 -31.60
CA TRP A 474 21.00 -18.16 -32.02
C TRP A 474 20.18 -17.57 -33.17
N ALA A 475 19.70 -18.41 -34.06
CA ALA A 475 18.81 -17.97 -35.14
C ALA A 475 17.51 -17.33 -34.66
N ASP A 476 16.96 -17.78 -33.53
CA ASP A 476 15.74 -17.16 -32.91
C ASP A 476 16.02 -15.76 -32.38
N LEU A 477 17.29 -15.43 -32.10
CA LEU A 477 17.77 -14.13 -31.65
C LEU A 477 18.38 -13.27 -32.75
N GLY A 478 18.42 -13.78 -33.99
CA GLY A 478 19.00 -13.08 -35.14
C GLY A 478 20.54 -13.08 -35.17
N PHE A 479 21.19 -14.01 -34.46
CA PHE A 479 22.63 -14.22 -34.56
C PHE A 479 22.98 -15.32 -35.58
N GLU A 480 24.04 -15.05 -36.32
CA GLU A 480 24.71 -16.04 -37.17
C GLU A 480 26.06 -16.42 -36.56
N GLY A 481 26.49 -17.66 -36.79
CA GLY A 481 27.79 -18.18 -36.32
C GLY A 481 27.83 -18.45 -34.82
N SER A 482 28.94 -18.08 -34.19
CA SER A 482 29.25 -18.39 -32.79
C SER A 482 29.42 -17.10 -31.97
N PRO A 483 28.35 -16.52 -31.43
CA PRO A 483 28.43 -15.33 -30.60
C PRO A 483 29.18 -15.61 -29.30
N ALA A 484 29.80 -14.57 -28.73
CA ALA A 484 30.38 -14.60 -27.39
C ALA A 484 29.25 -14.53 -26.34
N VAL A 485 29.35 -15.36 -25.31
CA VAL A 485 28.35 -15.50 -24.25
C VAL A 485 28.98 -15.26 -22.90
N ARG A 486 28.34 -14.46 -22.07
CA ARG A 486 28.69 -14.21 -20.66
C ARG A 486 27.52 -14.51 -19.74
N ASP A 487 27.74 -15.32 -18.71
CA ASP A 487 26.78 -15.55 -17.64
C ASP A 487 26.91 -14.42 -16.61
N LEU A 488 25.81 -13.68 -16.41
CA LEU A 488 25.82 -12.46 -15.58
C LEU A 488 25.63 -12.74 -14.09
N TRP A 489 25.08 -13.89 -13.74
CA TRP A 489 24.98 -14.31 -12.33
C TRP A 489 26.27 -15.00 -11.85
N ALA A 490 26.89 -15.79 -12.73
CA ALA A 490 28.15 -16.43 -12.44
C ALA A 490 29.38 -15.52 -12.66
N HIS A 491 29.19 -14.32 -13.25
CA HIS A 491 30.26 -13.38 -13.67
C HIS A 491 31.32 -14.06 -14.56
N LYS A 492 30.86 -14.95 -15.45
CA LYS A 492 31.75 -15.84 -16.19
C LYS A 492 31.57 -15.73 -17.70
N ASP A 493 32.68 -15.53 -18.39
CA ASP A 493 32.72 -15.68 -19.84
C ASP A 493 32.67 -17.16 -20.22
N LEU A 494 31.68 -17.53 -21.04
CA LEU A 494 31.46 -18.90 -21.51
C LEU A 494 32.13 -19.15 -22.87
N GLY A 495 32.77 -18.13 -23.45
CA GLY A 495 33.39 -18.17 -24.76
C GLY A 495 32.40 -18.03 -25.92
N ARG A 496 32.86 -18.43 -27.11
CA ARG A 496 32.02 -18.44 -28.31
C ARG A 496 31.30 -19.79 -28.43
N ILE A 497 30.00 -19.76 -28.58
CA ILE A 497 29.16 -20.96 -28.61
C ILE A 497 28.45 -21.04 -29.96
N ALA A 498 28.62 -22.16 -30.67
CA ALA A 498 27.99 -22.40 -31.97
C ALA A 498 26.52 -22.83 -31.82
N ASP A 499 25.72 -22.53 -32.81
CA ASP A 499 24.34 -22.96 -33.03
C ASP A 499 23.35 -22.59 -31.90
N GLN A 500 23.56 -23.04 -30.68
CA GLN A 500 22.65 -22.83 -29.56
C GLN A 500 23.37 -22.84 -28.21
N PHE A 501 22.80 -22.11 -27.24
CA PHE A 501 23.16 -22.19 -25.83
C PHE A 501 22.16 -23.08 -25.08
N SER A 502 22.63 -24.04 -24.29
CA SER A 502 21.77 -24.86 -23.45
C SER A 502 22.05 -24.59 -21.97
N ALA A 503 21.00 -24.23 -21.25
CA ALA A 503 21.04 -23.93 -19.83
C ALA A 503 20.27 -24.95 -18.99
N SER A 504 20.84 -25.35 -17.85
CA SER A 504 20.13 -26.11 -16.82
C SER A 504 19.56 -25.12 -15.82
N VAL A 505 18.27 -24.83 -15.94
CA VAL A 505 17.58 -23.79 -15.16
C VAL A 505 16.82 -24.45 -14.00
N PRO A 506 17.06 -24.04 -12.73
CA PRO A 506 16.34 -24.59 -11.58
C PRO A 506 14.83 -24.31 -11.66
N SER A 507 14.06 -24.97 -10.78
CA SER A 507 12.64 -24.61 -10.55
C SER A 507 12.54 -23.13 -10.23
N HIS A 508 11.60 -22.41 -10.85
CA HIS A 508 11.36 -20.97 -10.70
C HIS A 508 12.59 -20.08 -10.97
N GLY A 509 13.62 -20.66 -11.58
CA GLY A 509 14.93 -20.03 -11.75
C GLY A 509 15.08 -19.33 -13.10
N VAL A 510 16.24 -18.68 -13.23
CA VAL A 510 16.68 -18.00 -14.45
C VAL A 510 18.15 -18.25 -14.72
N VAL A 511 18.50 -18.32 -15.99
CA VAL A 511 19.86 -18.07 -16.48
C VAL A 511 19.83 -16.78 -17.28
N LEU A 512 20.64 -15.80 -16.88
CA LEU A 512 20.70 -14.49 -17.51
C LEU A 512 22.08 -14.33 -18.17
N ILE A 513 22.08 -14.22 -19.49
CA ILE A 513 23.29 -14.11 -20.28
C ILE A 513 23.33 -12.84 -21.10
N LYS A 514 24.53 -12.34 -21.35
CA LYS A 514 24.82 -11.30 -22.33
C LYS A 514 25.46 -11.95 -23.55
N VAL A 515 24.91 -11.67 -24.74
CA VAL A 515 25.32 -12.27 -26.01
C VAL A 515 25.80 -11.18 -26.94
N LYS A 516 26.97 -11.37 -27.57
CA LYS A 516 27.59 -10.40 -28.47
C LYS A 516 28.22 -11.11 -29.67
N HIS A 517 28.17 -10.45 -30.85
CA HIS A 517 28.84 -10.95 -32.08
C HIS A 517 30.34 -11.11 -31.95
#